data_d4e66a37fe302a977018ed0e508c73bb
#
_entry.id   d4e66a37fe302a977018ed0e508c73bb
#
_cell.length_a   1.000
_cell.length_b   1.000
_cell.length_c   1.000
_cell.angle_alpha   90.00
_cell.angle_beta   90.00
_cell.angle_gamma   90.00
#
_symmetry.space_group_name_H-M   'P 1'
#
loop_
_entity.id
_entity.type
_entity.pdbx_description
1 polymer ?
#
loop_
_entity_poly.entity_id
_entity_poly.type
_entity_poly.pdbx_seq_one_letter_code
_entity_poly.pdbx_strand_id
1 'polypeptide(L)'
;MPLKDIVDSFCIMYAAANNRLENSKAYEFMKDKTVFFIGKLLTDDLKNGDEISYMGIGRESADGTSYEAVKCFLTKESAEQFNDSKKPISSANLAYLQAFWGKPVIIEPHRNYWIEFK
;
A
#
# COMPACT_ATOMS: atom_id res chain seq x y z
N MET A 1 -9.97 -10.20 2.00
CA MET A 1 -10.80 -9.12 2.55
C MET A 1 -12.23 -9.30 2.09
N PRO A 2 -13.23 -9.29 3.00
CA PRO A 2 -14.64 -9.38 2.59
C PRO A 2 -15.03 -8.24 1.65
N LEU A 3 -16.01 -8.50 0.79
CA LEU A 3 -16.47 -7.50 -0.18
C LEU A 3 -16.89 -6.19 0.48
N LYS A 4 -17.56 -6.26 1.63
CA LYS A 4 -17.95 -5.07 2.38
C LYS A 4 -16.75 -4.20 2.73
N ASP A 5 -15.66 -4.81 3.22
CA ASP A 5 -14.46 -4.08 3.59
C ASP A 5 -13.78 -3.44 2.37
N ILE A 6 -13.83 -4.11 1.22
CA ILE A 6 -13.29 -3.55 -0.02
C ILE A 6 -14.09 -2.30 -0.42
N VAL A 7 -15.42 -2.38 -0.40
CA VAL A 7 -16.29 -1.26 -0.76
C VAL A 7 -16.09 -0.10 0.22
N ASP A 8 -16.06 -0.39 1.53
CA ASP A 8 -15.84 0.64 2.55
C ASP A 8 -14.47 1.29 2.40
N SER A 9 -13.44 0.51 2.08
CA SER A 9 -12.09 1.04 1.84
C SER A 9 -12.05 1.99 0.65
N PHE A 10 -12.72 1.66 -0.46
CA PHE A 10 -12.82 2.56 -1.60
C PHE A 10 -13.53 3.86 -1.23
N CYS A 11 -14.63 3.78 -0.48
CA CYS A 11 -15.37 4.96 -0.05
C CYS A 11 -14.51 5.87 0.84
N ILE A 12 -13.79 5.28 1.79
CA ILE A 12 -12.91 6.02 2.71
C ILE A 12 -11.77 6.68 1.93
N MET A 13 -11.13 5.97 1.03
CA MET A 13 -10.04 6.50 0.23
C MET A 13 -10.51 7.62 -0.69
N TYR A 14 -11.65 7.43 -1.33
CA TYR A 14 -12.22 8.44 -2.22
C TYR A 14 -12.55 9.72 -1.45
N ALA A 15 -13.14 9.59 -0.26
CA ALA A 15 -13.43 10.74 0.60
C ALA A 15 -12.15 11.47 1.01
N ALA A 16 -11.12 10.74 1.40
CA ALA A 16 -9.84 11.33 1.80
C ALA A 16 -9.15 12.03 0.61
N ALA A 17 -9.15 11.40 -0.56
CA ALA A 17 -8.54 11.97 -1.76
C ALA A 17 -9.24 13.25 -2.22
N ASN A 18 -10.51 13.40 -1.91
CA ASN A 18 -11.30 14.59 -2.23
C ASN A 18 -11.43 15.58 -1.08
N ASN A 19 -10.58 15.45 -0.05
CA ASN A 19 -10.54 16.33 1.12
C ASN A 19 -11.82 16.36 1.94
N ARG A 20 -12.64 15.31 1.86
CA ARG A 20 -13.88 15.16 2.65
C ARG A 20 -13.65 14.41 3.96
N LEU A 21 -12.48 13.83 4.12
CA LEU A 21 -12.10 13.06 5.31
C LEU A 21 -10.62 13.32 5.59
N GLU A 22 -10.28 13.52 6.86
CA GLU A 22 -8.91 13.72 7.28
C GLU A 22 -8.10 12.43 7.07
N ASN A 23 -6.84 12.58 6.65
CA ASN A 23 -5.96 11.45 6.39
C ASN A 23 -5.76 10.55 7.62
N SER A 24 -5.68 11.15 8.81
CA SER A 24 -5.56 10.40 10.05
C SER A 24 -6.77 9.52 10.33
N LYS A 25 -7.97 9.97 9.99
CA LYS A 25 -9.20 9.18 10.13
C LYS A 25 -9.27 8.06 9.11
N ALA A 26 -8.84 8.33 7.88
CA ALA A 26 -8.72 7.28 6.86
C ALA A 26 -7.75 6.20 7.32
N TYR A 27 -6.63 6.58 7.90
CA TYR A 27 -5.64 5.65 8.42
C TYR A 27 -6.22 4.78 9.55
N GLU A 28 -6.97 5.38 10.48
CA GLU A 28 -7.60 4.63 11.57
C GLU A 28 -8.52 3.52 11.05
N PHE A 29 -9.20 3.77 9.93
CA PHE A 29 -10.01 2.75 9.29
C PHE A 29 -9.15 1.71 8.57
N MET A 30 -8.11 2.14 7.84
CA MET A 30 -7.33 1.29 6.94
C MET A 30 -6.25 0.47 7.64
N LYS A 31 -5.74 0.91 8.77
CA LYS A 31 -4.56 0.31 9.43
C LYS A 31 -4.71 -1.18 9.71
N ASP A 32 -5.93 -1.65 10.00
CA ASP A 32 -6.22 -3.05 10.31
C ASP A 32 -6.67 -3.85 9.09
N LYS A 33 -6.69 -3.24 7.91
CA LYS A 33 -7.14 -3.89 6.70
C LYS A 33 -5.96 -4.53 5.97
N THR A 34 -6.24 -5.64 5.30
CA THR A 34 -5.26 -6.31 4.45
C THR A 34 -5.10 -5.54 3.16
N VAL A 35 -3.87 -5.20 2.83
CA VAL A 35 -3.51 -4.61 1.54
C VAL A 35 -2.54 -5.52 0.80
N PHE A 36 -2.41 -5.35 -0.49
CA PHE A 36 -1.57 -6.17 -1.36
C PHE A 36 -0.41 -5.35 -1.89
N PHE A 37 0.72 -5.99 -2.09
CA PHE A 37 1.87 -5.33 -2.72
C PHE A 37 2.59 -6.32 -3.63
N ILE A 38 3.33 -5.78 -4.59
CA ILE A 38 4.10 -6.57 -5.54
C ILE A 38 5.49 -6.78 -4.94
N GLY A 39 5.76 -8.01 -4.49
CA GLY A 39 7.03 -8.35 -3.85
C GLY A 39 6.89 -9.48 -2.86
N LYS A 40 7.88 -9.62 -2.00
CA LYS A 40 7.91 -10.68 -0.97
C LYS A 40 8.12 -10.08 0.41
N LEU A 41 7.44 -10.66 1.39
CA LEU A 41 7.75 -10.41 2.80
C LEU A 41 8.94 -11.26 3.22
N LEU A 42 9.70 -10.76 4.20
CA LEU A 42 10.71 -11.56 4.88
C LEU A 42 9.99 -12.60 5.74
N THR A 43 10.21 -13.87 5.44
CA THR A 43 9.68 -14.98 6.22
C THR A 43 10.80 -15.97 6.51
N ASP A 44 10.56 -16.86 7.46
CA ASP A 44 11.51 -17.92 7.79
C ASP A 44 11.72 -18.89 6.61
N ASP A 45 10.82 -18.85 5.64
CA ASP A 45 10.88 -19.70 4.45
C ASP A 45 11.75 -19.11 3.33
N LEU A 46 12.32 -17.93 3.51
CA LEU A 46 13.21 -17.34 2.51
C LEU A 46 14.46 -18.19 2.37
N LYS A 47 14.72 -18.64 1.13
CA LYS A 47 15.92 -19.40 0.82
C LYS A 47 17.08 -18.43 0.57
N ASN A 48 18.30 -18.94 0.70
CA ASN A 48 19.49 -18.18 0.34
C ASN A 48 19.38 -17.69 -1.10
N GLY A 49 19.55 -16.38 -1.29
CA GLY A 49 19.44 -15.75 -2.60
C GLY A 49 18.07 -15.18 -2.92
N ASP A 50 17.05 -15.45 -2.11
CA ASP A 50 15.74 -14.80 -2.28
C ASP A 50 15.85 -13.34 -1.87
N GLU A 51 15.32 -12.46 -2.72
CA GLU A 51 15.29 -11.03 -2.42
C GLU A 51 14.00 -10.66 -1.74
N ILE A 52 14.12 -9.85 -0.69
CA ILE A 52 12.98 -9.13 -0.11
C ILE A 52 12.70 -7.99 -1.07
N SER A 53 11.54 -7.99 -1.68
CA SER A 53 11.24 -6.98 -2.68
C SER A 53 9.87 -6.33 -2.44
N TYR A 54 9.78 -5.09 -2.83
CA TYR A 54 8.54 -4.33 -2.93
C TYR A 54 8.71 -3.36 -4.09
N MET A 55 7.60 -2.81 -4.58
CA MET A 55 7.66 -1.75 -5.58
C MET A 55 7.49 -0.41 -4.87
N GLY A 56 8.51 0.43 -5.00
CA GLY A 56 8.51 1.77 -4.46
C GLY A 56 8.19 2.81 -5.51
N ILE A 57 7.89 4.01 -5.05
CA ILE A 57 7.73 5.19 -5.89
C ILE A 57 8.44 6.35 -5.24
N GLY A 58 9.20 7.12 -6.02
CA GLY A 58 9.86 8.32 -5.55
C GLY A 58 8.84 9.42 -5.28
N ARG A 59 8.97 10.05 -4.11
CA ARG A 59 8.11 11.16 -3.70
C ARG A 59 8.99 12.32 -3.24
N GLU A 60 8.41 13.51 -3.21
CA GLU A 60 9.08 14.71 -2.75
C GLU A 60 8.23 15.40 -1.70
N SER A 61 8.84 15.71 -0.56
CA SER A 61 8.18 16.45 0.51
C SER A 61 8.06 17.92 0.15
N ALA A 62 7.23 18.67 0.90
CA ALA A 62 7.03 20.09 0.69
C ALA A 62 8.33 20.90 0.82
N ASP A 63 9.29 20.41 1.59
CA ASP A 63 10.60 21.04 1.78
C ASP A 63 11.64 20.68 0.71
N GLY A 64 11.24 19.91 -0.31
CA GLY A 64 12.12 19.47 -1.39
C GLY A 64 12.90 18.20 -1.12
N THR A 65 12.73 17.57 0.04
CA THR A 65 13.40 16.32 0.38
C THR A 65 12.76 15.15 -0.37
N SER A 66 13.60 14.35 -1.04
CA SER A 66 13.13 13.14 -1.74
C SER A 66 13.04 11.98 -0.77
N TYR A 67 12.01 11.13 -0.95
CA TYR A 67 11.85 9.91 -0.17
C TYR A 67 11.15 8.85 -1.02
N GLU A 68 11.17 7.61 -0.53
CA GLU A 68 10.50 6.49 -1.21
C GLU A 68 9.27 6.06 -0.41
N ALA A 69 8.15 5.86 -1.11
CA ALA A 69 6.95 5.24 -0.56
C ALA A 69 6.75 3.87 -1.21
N VAL A 70 6.14 2.95 -0.48
CA VAL A 70 5.87 1.60 -0.99
C VAL A 70 4.48 1.57 -1.61
N LYS A 71 4.37 1.03 -2.82
CA LYS A 71 3.10 0.88 -3.53
C LYS A 71 2.30 -0.28 -2.97
N CYS A 72 1.05 -0.02 -2.58
CA CYS A 72 0.12 -1.05 -2.14
C CYS A 72 -1.21 -0.91 -2.88
N PHE A 73 -2.00 -1.98 -2.83
CA PHE A 73 -3.26 -2.08 -3.56
C PHE A 73 -4.34 -2.66 -2.65
N LEU A 74 -5.59 -2.28 -2.89
CA LEU A 74 -6.72 -2.74 -2.08
C LEU A 74 -7.09 -4.19 -2.39
N THR A 75 -6.86 -4.64 -3.61
CA THR A 75 -7.20 -5.99 -4.05
C THR A 75 -6.03 -6.63 -4.78
N LYS A 76 -6.01 -7.96 -4.79
CA LYS A 76 -5.01 -8.72 -5.55
C LYS A 76 -5.13 -8.42 -7.05
N GLU A 77 -6.36 -8.30 -7.54
CA GLU A 77 -6.64 -8.00 -8.95
C GLU A 77 -6.04 -6.65 -9.36
N SER A 78 -6.14 -5.65 -8.49
CA SER A 78 -5.53 -4.34 -8.75
C SER A 78 -4.02 -4.45 -8.81
N ALA A 79 -3.41 -5.20 -7.88
CA ALA A 79 -1.96 -5.44 -7.91
C ALA A 79 -1.54 -6.17 -9.17
N GLU A 80 -2.28 -7.19 -9.60
CA GLU A 80 -1.99 -7.94 -10.82
C GLU A 80 -2.01 -7.05 -12.06
N GLN A 81 -2.93 -6.09 -12.11
CA GLN A 81 -3.05 -5.17 -13.23
C GLN A 81 -1.80 -4.34 -13.47
N PHE A 82 -1.05 -4.04 -12.43
CA PHE A 82 0.17 -3.22 -12.49
C PHE A 82 1.44 -4.03 -12.24
N ASN A 83 1.35 -5.34 -12.33
CA ASN A 83 2.48 -6.26 -12.11
C ASN A 83 3.08 -6.71 -13.44
N ASP A 84 3.69 -5.78 -14.17
CA ASP A 84 4.27 -6.05 -15.49
C ASP A 84 5.42 -7.05 -15.42
N SER A 85 6.16 -7.07 -14.32
CA SER A 85 7.30 -7.96 -14.13
C SER A 85 6.91 -9.36 -13.69
N LYS A 86 5.62 -9.64 -13.50
CA LYS A 86 5.09 -10.92 -13.01
C LYS A 86 5.77 -11.40 -11.72
N LYS A 87 6.04 -10.47 -10.82
CA LYS A 87 6.61 -10.78 -9.51
C LYS A 87 5.53 -11.35 -8.58
N PRO A 88 5.94 -12.02 -7.49
CA PRO A 88 4.97 -12.46 -6.49
C PRO A 88 4.16 -11.29 -5.94
N ILE A 89 2.92 -11.57 -5.57
CA ILE A 89 2.05 -10.60 -4.88
C ILE A 89 1.85 -11.12 -3.46
N SER A 90 2.13 -10.28 -2.49
CA SER A 90 1.99 -10.59 -1.08
C SER A 90 0.95 -9.69 -0.45
N SER A 91 0.47 -10.06 0.72
CA SER A 91 -0.52 -9.27 1.44
C SER A 91 -0.26 -9.32 2.93
N ALA A 92 -0.61 -8.24 3.61
CA ALA A 92 -0.58 -8.16 5.05
C ALA A 92 -1.36 -6.93 5.50
N ASN A 93 -1.50 -6.81 6.81
CA ASN A 93 -2.11 -5.66 7.45
C ASN A 93 -1.29 -4.39 7.18
N LEU A 94 -1.94 -3.28 6.88
CA LEU A 94 -1.28 -2.03 6.52
C LEU A 94 -0.31 -1.55 7.60
N ALA A 95 -0.76 -1.52 8.87
CA ALA A 95 0.09 -1.06 9.96
C ALA A 95 1.32 -1.96 10.14
N TYR A 96 1.14 -3.27 9.98
CA TYR A 96 2.24 -4.22 10.03
C TYR A 96 3.28 -3.92 8.94
N LEU A 97 2.83 -3.68 7.71
CA LEU A 97 3.75 -3.40 6.60
C LEU A 97 4.51 -2.10 6.80
N GLN A 98 3.85 -1.06 7.29
CA GLN A 98 4.54 0.20 7.60
C GLN A 98 5.62 0.01 8.65
N ALA A 99 5.33 -0.74 9.72
CA ALA A 99 6.30 -1.05 10.76
C ALA A 99 7.45 -1.91 10.22
N PHE A 100 7.12 -2.87 9.38
CA PHE A 100 8.12 -3.78 8.79
C PHE A 100 9.11 -3.04 7.89
N TRP A 101 8.60 -2.19 7.00
CA TRP A 101 9.47 -1.47 6.06
C TRP A 101 10.05 -0.18 6.65
N GLY A 102 9.39 0.39 7.66
CA GLY A 102 9.78 1.70 8.18
C GLY A 102 9.65 2.81 7.14
N LYS A 103 8.69 2.69 6.22
CA LYS A 103 8.50 3.61 5.10
C LYS A 103 7.03 4.01 4.96
N PRO A 104 6.77 5.20 4.37
CA PRO A 104 5.41 5.56 3.98
C PRO A 104 4.84 4.55 2.96
N VAL A 105 3.53 4.39 2.99
CA VAL A 105 2.81 3.53 2.05
C VAL A 105 1.84 4.37 1.24
N ILE A 106 1.83 4.17 -0.08
CA ILE A 106 0.86 4.80 -0.97
C ILE A 106 -0.09 3.72 -1.49
N ILE A 107 -1.39 3.94 -1.29
CA ILE A 107 -2.43 2.97 -1.66
C ILE A 107 -3.03 3.38 -3.00
N GLU A 108 -3.11 2.44 -3.93
CA GLU A 108 -3.66 2.61 -5.28
C GLU A 108 -3.00 3.77 -6.05
N PRO A 109 -1.66 3.78 -6.19
CA PRO A 109 -0.92 4.93 -6.73
C PRO A 109 -1.26 5.26 -8.19
N HIS A 110 -1.88 4.33 -8.92
CA HIS A 110 -2.22 4.51 -10.33
C HIS A 110 -3.66 4.97 -10.54
N ARG A 111 -4.39 5.21 -9.46
CA ARG A 111 -5.79 5.65 -9.49
C ARG A 111 -5.90 7.11 -9.06
N ASN A 112 -6.99 7.76 -9.46
CA ASN A 112 -7.23 9.17 -9.09
C ASN A 112 -7.67 9.34 -7.64
N TYR A 113 -7.92 8.26 -6.92
CA TYR A 113 -8.28 8.27 -5.50
C TYR A 113 -7.14 7.75 -4.61
N TRP A 114 -5.90 7.81 -5.09
CA TRP A 114 -4.75 7.37 -4.32
C TRP A 114 -4.60 8.16 -3.02
N ILE A 115 -4.02 7.53 -2.02
CA ILE A 115 -3.76 8.15 -0.72
C ILE A 115 -2.42 7.64 -0.19
N GLU A 116 -1.69 8.51 0.47
CA GLU A 116 -0.41 8.17 1.09
C GLU A 116 -0.53 8.27 2.60
N PHE A 117 -0.02 7.26 3.29
CA PHE A 117 0.08 7.21 4.75
C PHE A 117 1.56 7.23 5.14
N LYS A 118 1.97 8.28 5.80
CA LYS A 118 3.37 8.44 6.25
C LYS A 118 3.63 7.81 7.60
#